data_516066b1044502cf171c0d159281a3fa
#
_entry.id   516066b1044502cf171c0d159281a3fa
#
_cell.length_a   1.000
_cell.length_b   1.000
_cell.length_c   1.000
_cell.angle_alpha   90.00
_cell.angle_beta   90.00
_cell.angle_gamma   90.00
#
_symmetry.space_group_name_H-M   'P 1'
#
loop_
_entity.id
_entity.type
_entity.pdbx_description
1 polymer ?
#
loop_
_entity_poly.entity_id
_entity_poly.type
_entity_poly.pdbx_seq_one_letter_code
_entity_poly.pdbx_strand_id
1 'polypeptide(L)'
;MKILILGYSNLVKTKILPVFRRYKINYSIASKSQLIKDKFCKFKFKCYNEALNNSKADIVYISLANINHFYWAKIALKKNYHVIVDKPITLEIKQAKILINLAKKQKKLISESIFFNYNIQYKALNNLISSQNVDHININFVYPFPYKRKILISKKTGGGIIFDTLPYVAAIARIYIKTDASKVYKIIKENNNSLPTKCSLLFKFKNCTMSCYLSFGIEYDNEVTFFSKNMKVKINRAFSVPSNTNMTIKYYHLNSKYEKKFVTDNSFKNFYFEVLKNIKNNKLNVYHTSILKDAQFKDKILKNNL
;
A
#
# COMPACT_ATOMS: atom_id res chain seq x y z
N MET A 1 -8.93 -7.72 -20.11
CA MET A 1 -8.74 -6.28 -19.83
C MET A 1 -7.30 -5.90 -20.13
N LYS A 2 -7.11 -4.67 -20.67
CA LYS A 2 -5.79 -4.09 -21.01
C LYS A 2 -5.41 -3.06 -19.96
N ILE A 3 -4.14 -2.97 -19.61
CA ILE A 3 -3.65 -2.07 -18.57
C ILE A 3 -2.69 -1.04 -19.17
N LEU A 4 -2.92 0.24 -18.91
CA LEU A 4 -1.96 1.30 -19.14
C LEU A 4 -1.22 1.60 -17.84
N ILE A 5 0.09 1.55 -17.85
CA ILE A 5 0.94 1.90 -16.71
C ILE A 5 1.50 3.31 -16.92
N LEU A 6 1.19 4.23 -16.00
CA LEU A 6 1.82 5.54 -15.93
C LEU A 6 2.98 5.48 -14.95
N GLY A 7 4.20 5.57 -15.46
CA GLY A 7 5.46 5.44 -14.72
C GLY A 7 6.14 4.08 -14.94
N TYR A 8 7.46 4.11 -15.10
CA TYR A 8 8.31 2.92 -15.27
C TYR A 8 9.22 2.77 -14.05
N SER A 9 8.58 2.71 -12.86
CA SER A 9 9.24 2.64 -11.56
C SER A 9 9.95 1.31 -11.34
N ASN A 10 10.84 1.25 -10.33
CA ASN A 10 11.47 -0.01 -9.93
C ASN A 10 10.44 -1.06 -9.49
N LEU A 11 9.37 -0.65 -8.79
CA LEU A 11 8.26 -1.52 -8.40
C LEU A 11 7.61 -2.16 -9.64
N VAL A 12 7.30 -1.35 -10.65
CA VAL A 12 6.76 -1.82 -11.93
C VAL A 12 7.69 -2.85 -12.55
N LYS A 13 8.98 -2.53 -12.71
CA LYS A 13 9.96 -3.42 -13.36
C LYS A 13 10.12 -4.76 -12.64
N THR A 14 10.24 -4.73 -11.32
CA THR A 14 10.67 -5.90 -10.53
C THR A 14 9.53 -6.71 -9.93
N LYS A 15 8.34 -6.13 -9.78
CA LYS A 15 7.22 -6.79 -9.12
C LYS A 15 5.98 -6.92 -10.01
N ILE A 16 5.62 -5.88 -10.76
CA ILE A 16 4.37 -5.86 -11.53
C ILE A 16 4.52 -6.56 -12.88
N LEU A 17 5.51 -6.16 -13.68
CA LEU A 17 5.71 -6.72 -15.01
C LEU A 17 5.99 -8.22 -15.01
N PRO A 18 6.75 -8.82 -14.08
CA PRO A 18 6.87 -10.27 -14.00
C PRO A 18 5.53 -10.99 -13.85
N VAL A 19 4.60 -10.42 -13.06
CA VAL A 19 3.24 -10.96 -12.92
C VAL A 19 2.49 -10.84 -14.25
N PHE A 20 2.50 -9.67 -14.88
CA PHE A 20 1.77 -9.44 -16.13
C PHE A 20 2.27 -10.34 -17.26
N ARG A 21 3.58 -10.54 -17.38
CA ARG A 21 4.17 -11.45 -18.37
C ARG A 21 3.78 -12.90 -18.10
N ARG A 22 3.93 -13.37 -16.86
CA ARG A 22 3.60 -14.76 -16.48
C ARG A 22 2.14 -15.12 -16.77
N TYR A 23 1.22 -14.16 -16.53
CA TYR A 23 -0.22 -14.39 -16.70
C TYR A 23 -0.76 -13.81 -18.03
N LYS A 24 0.11 -13.45 -18.97
CA LYS A 24 -0.25 -12.95 -20.32
C LYS A 24 -1.23 -11.76 -20.27
N ILE A 25 -1.09 -10.87 -19.28
CA ILE A 25 -1.89 -9.65 -19.17
C ILE A 25 -1.35 -8.63 -20.17
N ASN A 26 -2.21 -8.12 -21.05
CA ASN A 26 -1.85 -7.10 -22.02
C ASN A 26 -1.62 -5.74 -21.34
N TYR A 27 -0.48 -5.11 -21.58
CA TYR A 27 -0.16 -3.80 -21.02
C TYR A 27 0.58 -2.90 -22.00
N SER A 28 0.44 -1.60 -21.73
CA SER A 28 1.21 -0.51 -22.34
C SER A 28 1.84 0.33 -21.24
N ILE A 29 2.92 1.02 -21.53
CA ILE A 29 3.65 1.81 -20.54
C ILE A 29 3.87 3.22 -21.07
N ALA A 30 3.65 4.21 -20.20
CA ALA A 30 4.05 5.59 -20.44
C ALA A 30 5.13 6.00 -19.44
N SER A 31 6.23 6.58 -19.92
CA SER A 31 7.32 7.09 -19.08
C SER A 31 7.95 8.33 -19.68
N LYS A 32 7.99 9.43 -18.89
CA LYS A 32 8.62 10.68 -19.31
C LYS A 32 10.13 10.68 -19.16
N SER A 33 10.65 9.98 -18.14
CA SER A 33 12.05 10.09 -17.69
C SER A 33 12.91 8.87 -17.98
N GLN A 34 12.32 7.77 -18.42
CA GLN A 34 13.04 6.52 -18.61
C GLN A 34 12.70 5.86 -19.94
N LEU A 35 13.73 5.36 -20.63
CA LEU A 35 13.55 4.50 -21.79
C LEU A 35 12.89 3.17 -21.35
N ILE A 36 11.81 2.82 -22.00
CA ILE A 36 11.07 1.59 -21.71
C ILE A 36 11.74 0.42 -22.44
N LYS A 37 12.59 -0.31 -21.72
CA LYS A 37 13.29 -1.52 -22.21
C LYS A 37 12.46 -2.78 -21.92
N ASP A 38 11.24 -2.86 -22.44
CA ASP A 38 10.37 -4.02 -22.27
C ASP A 38 9.82 -4.48 -23.63
N LYS A 39 10.20 -5.70 -24.06
CA LYS A 39 9.79 -6.28 -25.32
C LYS A 39 8.34 -6.79 -25.33
N PHE A 40 7.76 -7.03 -24.16
CA PHE A 40 6.38 -7.51 -24.03
C PHE A 40 5.36 -6.37 -23.93
N CYS A 41 5.84 -5.13 -23.81
CA CYS A 41 4.99 -3.94 -23.78
C CYS A 41 4.40 -3.67 -25.15
N LYS A 42 3.07 -3.62 -25.24
CA LYS A 42 2.36 -3.47 -26.53
C LYS A 42 2.60 -2.09 -27.15
N PHE A 43 2.45 -1.01 -26.36
CA PHE A 43 2.71 0.36 -26.79
C PHE A 43 3.54 1.08 -25.73
N LYS A 44 4.49 1.91 -26.18
CA LYS A 44 5.38 2.72 -25.35
C LYS A 44 5.15 4.18 -25.66
N PHE A 45 4.82 4.96 -24.63
CA PHE A 45 4.53 6.38 -24.75
C PHE A 45 5.54 7.21 -23.96
N LYS A 46 5.92 8.37 -24.50
CA LYS A 46 6.74 9.37 -23.79
C LYS A 46 5.87 10.40 -23.04
N CYS A 47 4.59 10.53 -23.39
CA CYS A 47 3.66 11.49 -22.80
C CYS A 47 2.46 10.77 -22.15
N TYR A 48 2.12 11.15 -20.91
CA TYR A 48 0.99 10.53 -20.20
C TYR A 48 -0.36 10.89 -20.80
N ASN A 49 -0.53 12.13 -21.29
CA ASN A 49 -1.79 12.55 -21.95
C ASN A 49 -2.01 11.79 -23.25
N GLU A 50 -0.97 11.65 -24.06
CA GLU A 50 -0.99 10.84 -25.28
C GLU A 50 -1.37 9.38 -24.98
N ALA A 51 -0.73 8.79 -23.95
CA ALA A 51 -1.02 7.43 -23.53
C ALA A 51 -2.48 7.26 -23.09
N LEU A 52 -3.03 8.20 -22.33
CA LEU A 52 -4.42 8.20 -21.88
C LEU A 52 -5.41 8.39 -23.06
N ASN A 53 -5.02 9.01 -24.16
CA ASN A 53 -5.87 9.15 -25.33
C ASN A 53 -5.81 7.93 -26.25
N ASN A 54 -4.64 7.29 -26.36
CA ASN A 54 -4.37 6.35 -27.46
C ASN A 54 -4.18 4.89 -27.03
N SER A 55 -4.05 4.59 -25.73
CA SER A 55 -3.73 3.22 -25.26
C SER A 55 -4.87 2.21 -25.43
N LYS A 56 -6.12 2.66 -25.54
CA LYS A 56 -7.33 1.80 -25.57
C LYS A 56 -7.32 0.78 -24.41
N ALA A 57 -6.84 1.21 -23.23
CA ALA A 57 -6.81 0.39 -22.04
C ALA A 57 -8.15 0.43 -21.28
N ASP A 58 -8.39 -0.55 -20.43
CA ASP A 58 -9.55 -0.59 -19.53
C ASP A 58 -9.19 -0.01 -18.16
N ILE A 59 -7.92 -0.19 -17.77
CA ILE A 59 -7.40 0.15 -16.43
C ILE A 59 -6.14 1.01 -16.58
N VAL A 60 -6.02 2.03 -15.76
CA VAL A 60 -4.78 2.81 -15.59
C VAL A 60 -4.16 2.47 -14.25
N TYR A 61 -2.92 1.99 -14.26
CA TYR A 61 -2.08 1.80 -13.08
C TYR A 61 -1.09 2.94 -12.97
N ILE A 62 -1.12 3.67 -11.85
CA ILE A 62 -0.30 4.86 -11.60
C ILE A 62 0.81 4.51 -10.62
N SER A 63 2.07 4.55 -11.09
CA SER A 63 3.29 4.29 -10.32
C SER A 63 4.28 5.44 -10.51
N LEU A 64 3.94 6.58 -9.92
CA LEU A 64 4.65 7.86 -10.04
C LEU A 64 5.17 8.33 -8.67
N ALA A 65 5.70 9.55 -8.60
CA ALA A 65 5.94 10.21 -7.33
C ALA A 65 4.61 10.54 -6.63
N ASN A 66 4.56 10.43 -5.29
CA ASN A 66 3.34 10.55 -4.50
C ASN A 66 2.53 11.82 -4.81
N ILE A 67 3.21 12.95 -5.03
CA ILE A 67 2.58 14.22 -5.36
C ILE A 67 1.78 14.19 -6.67
N ASN A 68 2.12 13.29 -7.58
CA ASN A 68 1.48 13.15 -8.89
C ASN A 68 0.30 12.17 -8.90
N HIS A 69 0.10 11.39 -7.84
CA HIS A 69 -0.93 10.34 -7.79
C HIS A 69 -2.33 10.91 -7.97
N PHE A 70 -2.70 11.93 -7.18
CA PHE A 70 -4.00 12.57 -7.26
C PHE A 70 -4.32 13.13 -8.64
N TYR A 71 -3.37 13.90 -9.21
CA TYR A 71 -3.56 14.55 -10.50
C TYR A 71 -3.86 13.54 -11.61
N TRP A 72 -3.02 12.52 -11.75
CA TRP A 72 -3.18 11.52 -12.81
C TRP A 72 -4.35 10.57 -12.57
N ALA A 73 -4.66 10.24 -11.31
CA ALA A 73 -5.85 9.45 -10.97
C ALA A 73 -7.14 10.21 -11.35
N LYS A 74 -7.20 11.51 -11.06
CA LYS A 74 -8.33 12.37 -11.42
C LYS A 74 -8.53 12.44 -12.93
N ILE A 75 -7.46 12.61 -13.71
CA ILE A 75 -7.54 12.64 -15.18
C ILE A 75 -7.99 11.28 -15.73
N ALA A 76 -7.40 10.18 -15.25
CA ALA A 76 -7.75 8.84 -15.70
C ALA A 76 -9.23 8.52 -15.42
N LEU A 77 -9.75 8.84 -14.23
CA LEU A 77 -11.17 8.68 -13.92
C LEU A 77 -12.06 9.53 -14.83
N LYS A 78 -11.71 10.79 -15.08
CA LYS A 78 -12.45 11.66 -16.00
C LYS A 78 -12.49 11.12 -17.43
N LYS A 79 -11.44 10.39 -17.83
CA LYS A 79 -11.37 9.70 -19.13
C LYS A 79 -11.97 8.30 -19.10
N ASN A 80 -12.76 8.01 -18.07
CA ASN A 80 -13.56 6.79 -17.98
C ASN A 80 -12.74 5.48 -17.82
N TYR A 81 -11.55 5.54 -17.20
CA TYR A 81 -10.73 4.39 -16.85
C TYR A 81 -11.04 3.88 -15.44
N HIS A 82 -10.93 2.56 -15.20
CA HIS A 82 -10.68 2.04 -13.87
C HIS A 82 -9.27 2.40 -13.45
N VAL A 83 -9.04 2.69 -12.17
CA VAL A 83 -7.76 3.24 -11.71
C VAL A 83 -7.20 2.45 -10.54
N ILE A 84 -5.92 2.09 -10.65
CA ILE A 84 -5.11 1.55 -9.56
C ILE A 84 -4.00 2.56 -9.31
N VAL A 85 -3.77 2.94 -8.06
CA VAL A 85 -2.72 3.91 -7.68
C VAL A 85 -1.78 3.29 -6.67
N ASP A 86 -0.48 3.51 -6.82
CA ASP A 86 0.48 3.16 -5.78
C ASP A 86 0.17 3.91 -4.46
N LYS A 87 0.58 3.32 -3.35
CA LYS A 87 0.44 3.92 -2.03
C LYS A 87 1.47 5.08 -1.83
N PRO A 88 1.10 6.15 -1.14
CA PRO A 88 -0.24 6.51 -0.74
C PRO A 88 -1.05 6.99 -1.95
N ILE A 89 -2.30 6.59 -2.03
CA ILE A 89 -3.18 7.00 -3.14
C ILE A 89 -3.28 8.53 -3.27
N THR A 90 -3.27 9.24 -2.14
CA THR A 90 -3.23 10.71 -2.04
C THR A 90 -2.43 11.14 -0.82
N LEU A 91 -1.94 12.37 -0.82
CA LEU A 91 -1.29 12.98 0.35
C LEU A 91 -2.31 13.55 1.34
N GLU A 92 -3.47 13.99 0.87
CA GLU A 92 -4.51 14.67 1.65
C GLU A 92 -5.86 13.93 1.59
N ILE A 93 -6.62 14.00 2.67
CA ILE A 93 -7.96 13.40 2.76
C ILE A 93 -8.95 14.06 1.77
N LYS A 94 -8.85 15.37 1.53
CA LYS A 94 -9.71 16.08 0.56
C LYS A 94 -9.56 15.48 -0.85
N GLN A 95 -8.33 15.17 -1.25
CA GLN A 95 -8.02 14.53 -2.52
C GLN A 95 -8.63 13.14 -2.63
N ALA A 96 -8.56 12.33 -1.56
CA ALA A 96 -9.17 11.00 -1.53
C ALA A 96 -10.71 11.07 -1.70
N LYS A 97 -11.38 12.00 -1.01
CA LYS A 97 -12.83 12.24 -1.16
C LYS A 97 -13.20 12.60 -2.60
N ILE A 98 -12.41 13.49 -3.25
CA ILE A 98 -12.63 13.89 -4.66
C ILE A 98 -12.52 12.68 -5.59
N LEU A 99 -11.49 11.84 -5.42
CA LEU A 99 -11.30 10.65 -6.27
C LEU A 99 -12.42 9.63 -6.09
N ILE A 100 -12.86 9.39 -4.85
CA ILE A 100 -13.98 8.46 -4.55
C ILE A 100 -15.27 8.96 -5.20
N ASN A 101 -15.60 10.25 -5.04
CA ASN A 101 -16.81 10.83 -5.63
C ASN A 101 -16.77 10.78 -7.17
N LEU A 102 -15.61 11.05 -7.76
CA LEU A 102 -15.42 10.96 -9.21
C LEU A 102 -15.54 9.53 -9.71
N ALA A 103 -14.96 8.55 -9.00
CA ALA A 103 -15.07 7.14 -9.33
C ALA A 103 -16.54 6.65 -9.30
N LYS A 104 -17.31 7.06 -8.27
CA LYS A 104 -18.74 6.81 -8.20
C LYS A 104 -19.50 7.41 -9.38
N LYS A 105 -19.27 8.70 -9.68
CA LYS A 105 -19.91 9.41 -10.79
C LYS A 105 -19.65 8.75 -12.14
N GLN A 106 -18.40 8.31 -12.36
CA GLN A 106 -17.96 7.68 -13.61
C GLN A 106 -18.26 6.17 -13.65
N LYS A 107 -18.82 5.59 -12.59
CA LYS A 107 -19.04 4.14 -12.46
C LYS A 107 -17.75 3.36 -12.74
N LYS A 108 -16.63 3.79 -12.13
CA LYS A 108 -15.31 3.16 -12.24
C LYS A 108 -14.78 2.72 -10.89
N LEU A 109 -14.01 1.64 -10.90
CA LEU A 109 -13.28 1.21 -9.72
C LEU A 109 -12.04 2.08 -9.54
N ILE A 110 -11.79 2.48 -8.29
CA ILE A 110 -10.50 3.02 -7.85
C ILE A 110 -9.97 2.20 -6.68
N SER A 111 -8.68 1.88 -6.70
CA SER A 111 -8.02 1.16 -5.61
C SER A 111 -6.63 1.72 -5.31
N GLU A 112 -6.22 1.60 -4.05
CA GLU A 112 -4.85 1.81 -3.58
C GLU A 112 -4.10 0.49 -3.56
N SER A 113 -2.84 0.49 -4.00
CA SER A 113 -2.01 -0.72 -4.09
C SER A 113 -1.42 -1.10 -2.72
N ILE A 114 -2.24 -1.53 -1.78
CA ILE A 114 -1.83 -2.13 -0.51
C ILE A 114 -1.77 -3.65 -0.68
N PHE A 115 -0.61 -4.17 -1.05
CA PHE A 115 -0.47 -5.57 -1.49
C PHE A 115 -0.38 -6.59 -0.35
N PHE A 116 0.16 -6.22 0.82
CA PHE A 116 0.56 -7.17 1.86
C PHE A 116 -0.59 -8.05 2.35
N ASN A 117 -1.79 -7.49 2.51
CA ASN A 117 -2.97 -8.19 3.01
C ASN A 117 -3.55 -9.22 2.02
N TYR A 118 -3.04 -9.26 0.80
CA TYR A 118 -3.37 -10.29 -0.21
C TYR A 118 -2.44 -11.51 -0.15
N ASN A 119 -1.45 -11.50 0.75
CA ASN A 119 -0.60 -12.66 0.97
C ASN A 119 -1.32 -13.74 1.78
N ILE A 120 -1.03 -15.01 1.50
CA ILE A 120 -1.64 -16.16 2.17
C ILE A 120 -1.45 -16.13 3.70
N GLN A 121 -0.33 -15.57 4.18
CA GLN A 121 -0.07 -15.44 5.61
C GLN A 121 -1.12 -14.57 6.31
N TYR A 122 -1.63 -13.51 5.64
CA TYR A 122 -2.66 -12.65 6.22
C TYR A 122 -4.04 -13.30 6.27
N LYS A 123 -4.35 -14.21 5.35
CA LYS A 123 -5.57 -15.05 5.45
C LYS A 123 -5.51 -15.94 6.69
N ALA A 124 -4.35 -16.56 6.93
CA ALA A 124 -4.15 -17.40 8.11
C ALA A 124 -4.11 -16.60 9.41
N LEU A 125 -3.49 -15.41 9.40
CA LEU A 125 -3.51 -14.48 10.52
C LEU A 125 -4.95 -14.08 10.89
N ASN A 126 -5.78 -13.75 9.90
CA ASN A 126 -7.18 -13.41 10.13
C ASN A 126 -7.92 -14.52 10.87
N ASN A 127 -7.69 -15.79 10.51
CA ASN A 127 -8.30 -16.93 11.19
C ASN A 127 -7.79 -17.10 12.63
N LEU A 128 -6.49 -16.82 12.88
CA LEU A 128 -5.92 -16.89 14.23
C LEU A 128 -6.43 -15.79 15.16
N ILE A 129 -6.64 -14.59 14.63
CA ILE A 129 -6.99 -13.40 15.44
C ILE A 129 -8.51 -13.15 15.47
N SER A 130 -9.29 -13.71 14.54
CA SER A 130 -10.73 -13.42 14.41
C SER A 130 -11.56 -13.65 15.68
N SER A 131 -11.16 -14.61 16.51
CA SER A 131 -11.79 -14.96 17.80
C SER A 131 -11.16 -14.27 19.00
N GLN A 132 -10.11 -13.46 18.80
CA GLN A 132 -9.33 -12.85 19.87
C GLN A 132 -9.60 -11.35 19.97
N ASN A 133 -9.72 -10.85 21.18
CA ASN A 133 -9.64 -9.41 21.44
C ASN A 133 -8.15 -9.04 21.44
N VAL A 134 -7.74 -8.20 20.50
CA VAL A 134 -6.36 -7.69 20.43
C VAL A 134 -6.21 -6.54 21.42
N ASP A 135 -5.28 -6.69 22.37
CA ASP A 135 -4.98 -5.69 23.41
C ASP A 135 -3.92 -4.69 22.93
N HIS A 136 -2.92 -5.20 22.18
CA HIS A 136 -1.84 -4.36 21.65
C HIS A 136 -1.33 -4.87 20.29
N ILE A 137 -0.96 -3.92 19.42
CA ILE A 137 -0.25 -4.21 18.16
C ILE A 137 1.06 -3.44 18.16
N ASN A 138 2.19 -4.14 17.98
CA ASN A 138 3.48 -3.51 17.74
C ASN A 138 3.89 -3.64 16.27
N ILE A 139 4.35 -2.54 15.68
CA ILE A 139 4.77 -2.47 14.27
C ILE A 139 6.18 -1.89 14.19
N ASN A 140 7.11 -2.65 13.64
CA ASN A 140 8.41 -2.16 13.22
C ASN A 140 8.48 -2.19 11.69
N PHE A 141 8.76 -1.03 11.08
CA PHE A 141 9.05 -0.98 9.66
C PHE A 141 10.22 -0.04 9.42
N VAL A 142 11.40 -0.62 9.49
CA VAL A 142 12.67 0.09 9.37
C VAL A 142 13.52 -0.56 8.28
N TYR A 143 14.32 0.24 7.59
CA TYR A 143 15.21 -0.24 6.55
C TYR A 143 16.38 0.70 6.29
N PRO A 144 17.49 0.19 5.71
CA PRO A 144 18.64 1.00 5.35
C PRO A 144 18.25 2.23 4.51
N PHE A 145 19.01 3.30 4.63
CA PHE A 145 18.67 4.55 3.95
C PHE A 145 18.57 4.35 2.43
N PRO A 146 17.45 4.75 1.79
CA PRO A 146 17.15 4.39 0.41
C PRO A 146 17.82 5.34 -0.60
N TYR A 147 19.15 5.49 -0.58
CA TYR A 147 19.92 6.41 -1.44
C TYR A 147 19.56 6.33 -2.93
N LYS A 148 19.31 5.13 -3.45
CA LYS A 148 18.95 4.88 -4.85
C LYS A 148 17.51 5.29 -5.20
N ARG A 149 16.67 5.57 -4.21
CA ARG A 149 15.25 5.90 -4.39
C ARG A 149 15.00 7.40 -4.18
N LYS A 150 15.51 8.23 -5.09
CA LYS A 150 15.43 9.71 -5.00
C LYS A 150 14.02 10.24 -4.69
N ILE A 151 12.97 9.57 -5.16
CA ILE A 151 11.57 9.94 -4.87
C ILE A 151 11.25 9.82 -3.38
N LEU A 152 11.76 8.81 -2.67
CA LEU A 152 11.47 8.61 -1.25
C LEU A 152 12.24 9.58 -0.34
N ILE A 153 13.38 10.08 -0.77
CA ILE A 153 14.25 10.97 0.00
C ILE A 153 14.10 12.45 -0.36
N SER A 154 13.02 12.82 -1.04
CA SER A 154 12.74 14.20 -1.42
C SER A 154 11.34 14.63 -0.96
N LYS A 155 11.28 15.73 -0.19
CA LYS A 155 10.01 16.36 0.23
C LYS A 155 9.20 16.85 -0.98
N LYS A 156 9.89 17.37 -2.03
CA LYS A 156 9.26 17.86 -3.27
C LYS A 156 8.46 16.80 -4.03
N THR A 157 8.73 15.51 -3.79
CA THR A 157 8.04 14.39 -4.43
C THR A 157 6.99 13.74 -3.52
N GLY A 158 6.78 14.29 -2.31
CA GLY A 158 5.94 13.68 -1.28
C GLY A 158 6.63 12.47 -0.61
N GLY A 159 7.97 12.50 -0.49
CA GLY A 159 8.77 11.47 0.16
C GLY A 159 8.77 11.58 1.69
N GLY A 160 9.64 10.82 2.33
CA GLY A 160 9.78 10.67 3.78
C GLY A 160 9.18 9.38 4.30
N ILE A 161 9.68 8.94 5.46
CA ILE A 161 9.28 7.66 6.07
C ILE A 161 7.77 7.59 6.32
N ILE A 162 7.17 8.71 6.69
CA ILE A 162 5.73 8.79 7.02
C ILE A 162 4.89 8.41 5.79
N PHE A 163 5.08 9.08 4.66
CA PHE A 163 4.30 8.80 3.45
C PHE A 163 4.61 7.44 2.83
N ASP A 164 5.81 6.89 3.08
CA ASP A 164 6.16 5.56 2.58
C ASP A 164 5.55 4.43 3.41
N THR A 165 5.47 4.56 4.74
CA THR A 165 5.11 3.44 5.63
C THR A 165 3.75 3.58 6.30
N LEU A 166 3.28 4.80 6.54
CA LEU A 166 2.01 5.04 7.23
C LEU A 166 0.77 4.40 6.55
N PRO A 167 0.69 4.27 5.20
CA PRO A 167 -0.40 3.53 4.57
C PRO A 167 -0.53 2.08 5.05
N TYR A 168 0.57 1.42 5.38
CA TYR A 168 0.55 0.06 5.94
C TYR A 168 0.03 0.03 7.38
N VAL A 169 0.45 1.00 8.20
CA VAL A 169 -0.03 1.15 9.58
C VAL A 169 -1.54 1.42 9.60
N ALA A 170 -2.03 2.31 8.72
CA ALA A 170 -3.45 2.60 8.56
C ALA A 170 -4.24 1.34 8.18
N ALA A 171 -3.73 0.54 7.24
CA ALA A 171 -4.37 -0.69 6.83
C ALA A 171 -4.43 -1.73 7.96
N ILE A 172 -3.36 -1.89 8.77
CA ILE A 172 -3.37 -2.77 9.97
C ILE A 172 -4.42 -2.29 10.97
N ALA A 173 -4.46 -1.00 11.30
CA ALA A 173 -5.46 -0.44 12.23
C ALA A 173 -6.89 -0.70 11.72
N ARG A 174 -7.16 -0.42 10.45
CA ARG A 174 -8.47 -0.64 9.82
C ARG A 174 -8.90 -2.11 9.84
N ILE A 175 -7.99 -3.03 9.56
CA ILE A 175 -8.31 -4.47 9.44
C ILE A 175 -8.52 -5.10 10.81
N TYR A 176 -7.66 -4.81 11.78
CA TYR A 176 -7.60 -5.55 13.05
C TYR A 176 -8.21 -4.81 14.24
N ILE A 177 -8.17 -3.47 14.26
CA ILE A 177 -8.75 -2.69 15.36
C ILE A 177 -10.16 -2.21 15.03
N LYS A 178 -10.42 -1.81 13.78
CA LYS A 178 -11.74 -1.42 13.22
C LYS A 178 -12.36 -0.17 13.84
N THR A 179 -11.76 0.44 14.86
CA THR A 179 -12.20 1.69 15.49
C THR A 179 -11.21 2.80 15.21
N ASP A 180 -11.63 4.05 15.40
CA ASP A 180 -10.77 5.19 15.25
C ASP A 180 -9.90 5.39 16.51
N ALA A 181 -8.66 5.84 16.31
CA ALA A 181 -7.77 6.19 17.41
C ALA A 181 -8.34 7.40 18.18
N SER A 182 -8.47 7.29 19.51
CA SER A 182 -8.90 8.38 20.37
C SER A 182 -7.77 9.36 20.65
N LYS A 183 -6.54 8.86 20.84
CA LYS A 183 -5.33 9.66 21.04
C LYS A 183 -4.19 9.13 20.18
N VAL A 184 -3.31 10.06 19.75
CA VAL A 184 -2.08 9.74 19.00
C VAL A 184 -0.95 10.56 19.59
N TYR A 185 0.12 9.89 20.00
CA TYR A 185 1.38 10.53 20.39
C TYR A 185 2.41 10.25 19.29
N LYS A 186 3.18 11.26 18.91
CA LYS A 186 4.17 11.14 17.84
C LYS A 186 5.48 11.83 18.18
N ILE A 187 6.59 11.18 17.81
CA ILE A 187 7.93 11.78 17.82
C ILE A 187 8.47 11.60 16.41
N ILE A 188 8.78 12.69 15.74
CA ILE A 188 9.29 12.70 14.37
C ILE A 188 10.69 13.30 14.38
N LYS A 189 11.65 12.60 13.75
CA LYS A 189 12.98 13.14 13.46
C LYS A 189 13.11 13.39 11.97
N GLU A 190 13.48 14.60 11.63
CA GLU A 190 13.75 15.04 10.28
C GLU A 190 15.26 15.12 10.01
N ASN A 191 15.67 15.06 8.77
CA ASN A 191 17.02 15.40 8.34
C ASN A 191 17.14 16.93 8.07
N ASN A 192 18.33 17.39 7.70
CA ASN A 192 18.62 18.81 7.43
C ASN A 192 17.73 19.44 6.33
N ASN A 193 17.06 18.61 5.49
CA ASN A 193 16.13 19.06 4.45
C ASN A 193 14.66 18.98 4.91
N SER A 194 14.41 18.92 6.21
CA SER A 194 13.06 18.76 6.80
C SER A 194 12.29 17.56 6.22
N LEU A 195 13.02 16.49 5.89
CA LEU A 195 12.41 15.23 5.46
C LEU A 195 12.26 14.31 6.68
N PRO A 196 11.05 13.83 7.00
CA PRO A 196 10.86 12.84 8.06
C PRO A 196 11.61 11.55 7.74
N THR A 197 12.59 11.19 8.58
CA THR A 197 13.42 9.97 8.44
C THR A 197 13.15 8.92 9.50
N LYS A 198 12.66 9.32 10.67
CA LYS A 198 12.26 8.44 11.77
C LYS A 198 10.94 8.92 12.36
N CYS A 199 10.11 7.98 12.78
CA CYS A 199 8.83 8.29 13.39
C CYS A 199 8.47 7.22 14.41
N SER A 200 8.25 7.62 15.66
CA SER A 200 7.65 6.79 16.71
C SER A 200 6.22 7.25 16.94
N LEU A 201 5.29 6.30 16.95
CA LEU A 201 3.86 6.56 17.13
C LEU A 201 3.31 5.65 18.23
N LEU A 202 2.45 6.21 19.06
CA LEU A 202 1.65 5.47 20.02
C LEU A 202 0.18 5.89 19.87
N PHE A 203 -0.68 4.92 19.65
CA PHE A 203 -2.10 5.11 19.46
C PHE A 203 -2.88 4.49 20.62
N LYS A 204 -3.91 5.21 21.09
CA LYS A 204 -4.95 4.69 21.96
C LYS A 204 -6.24 4.54 21.18
N PHE A 205 -6.80 3.34 21.15
CA PHE A 205 -8.14 3.03 20.67
C PHE A 205 -9.06 2.69 21.85
N LYS A 206 -10.34 2.40 21.59
CA LYS A 206 -11.30 2.08 22.65
C LYS A 206 -10.83 0.91 23.54
N ASN A 207 -10.42 -0.21 22.91
CA ASN A 207 -10.04 -1.45 23.63
C ASN A 207 -8.67 -1.97 23.23
N CYS A 208 -7.85 -1.17 22.55
CA CYS A 208 -6.56 -1.59 22.04
C CYS A 208 -5.57 -0.43 22.02
N THR A 209 -4.29 -0.74 22.10
CA THR A 209 -3.21 0.21 21.82
C THR A 209 -2.38 -0.25 20.64
N MET A 210 -1.68 0.66 19.97
CA MET A 210 -0.77 0.31 18.88
C MET A 210 0.49 1.18 18.98
N SER A 211 1.65 0.55 18.93
CA SER A 211 2.94 1.24 18.84
C SER A 211 3.59 0.97 17.49
N CYS A 212 4.25 2.00 16.93
CA CYS A 212 4.94 1.89 15.66
C CYS A 212 6.31 2.55 15.73
N TYR A 213 7.33 1.89 15.20
CA TYR A 213 8.63 2.48 14.91
C TYR A 213 8.91 2.37 13.40
N LEU A 214 9.02 3.53 12.75
CA LEU A 214 9.15 3.67 11.30
C LEU A 214 10.43 4.44 11.02
N SER A 215 11.38 3.89 10.25
CA SER A 215 12.68 4.57 10.07
C SER A 215 13.38 4.22 8.78
N PHE A 216 14.08 5.23 8.22
CA PHE A 216 15.19 5.06 7.28
C PHE A 216 16.52 5.03 8.04
N GLY A 217 17.54 4.35 7.48
CA GLY A 217 18.91 4.40 7.98
C GLY A 217 19.18 3.54 9.21
N ILE A 218 18.38 2.50 9.41
CA ILE A 218 18.53 1.50 10.47
C ILE A 218 18.54 0.13 9.81
N GLU A 219 19.13 -0.87 10.50
CA GLU A 219 19.12 -2.26 10.03
C GLU A 219 17.67 -2.73 9.79
N TYR A 220 17.52 -3.60 8.79
CA TYR A 220 16.20 -3.99 8.30
C TYR A 220 15.39 -4.76 9.33
N ASP A 221 14.24 -4.20 9.70
CA ASP A 221 13.17 -4.92 10.40
C ASP A 221 11.80 -4.56 9.82
N ASN A 222 10.99 -5.56 9.57
CA ASN A 222 9.65 -5.41 8.97
C ASN A 222 8.71 -6.43 9.62
N GLU A 223 8.16 -6.04 10.75
CA GLU A 223 7.48 -6.94 11.65
C GLU A 223 6.17 -6.35 12.16
N VAL A 224 5.20 -7.22 12.37
CA VAL A 224 3.98 -6.91 13.14
C VAL A 224 3.79 -7.99 14.19
N THR A 225 3.62 -7.58 15.45
CA THR A 225 3.29 -8.46 16.57
C THR A 225 1.92 -8.07 17.14
N PHE A 226 1.06 -9.04 17.30
CA PHE A 226 -0.26 -8.91 17.92
C PHE A 226 -0.22 -9.56 19.30
N PHE A 227 -0.78 -8.88 20.28
CA PHE A 227 -0.89 -9.35 21.65
C PHE A 227 -2.36 -9.37 22.06
N SER A 228 -2.79 -10.47 22.66
CA SER A 228 -4.09 -10.64 23.31
C SER A 228 -3.92 -11.45 24.58
N LYS A 229 -4.95 -11.54 25.42
CA LYS A 229 -4.89 -12.22 26.72
C LYS A 229 -4.20 -13.60 26.70
N ASN A 230 -4.53 -14.41 25.68
CA ASN A 230 -4.06 -15.80 25.60
C ASN A 230 -3.19 -16.06 24.37
N MET A 231 -2.90 -15.06 23.55
CA MET A 231 -2.19 -15.26 22.29
C MET A 231 -1.23 -14.11 21.96
N LYS A 232 -0.04 -14.48 21.51
CA LYS A 232 0.92 -13.57 20.86
C LYS A 232 1.20 -14.10 19.46
N VAL A 233 1.00 -13.29 18.43
CA VAL A 233 1.27 -13.66 17.03
C VAL A 233 2.29 -12.70 16.44
N LYS A 234 3.36 -13.24 15.86
CA LYS A 234 4.44 -12.49 15.23
C LYS A 234 4.56 -12.83 13.75
N ILE A 235 4.56 -11.79 12.91
CA ILE A 235 4.76 -11.89 11.47
C ILE A 235 6.00 -11.11 11.09
N ASN A 236 6.98 -11.81 10.53
CA ASN A 236 8.16 -11.21 9.92
C ASN A 236 7.87 -10.88 8.44
N ARG A 237 8.58 -9.90 7.89
CA ARG A 237 8.37 -9.38 6.52
C ARG A 237 6.90 -9.03 6.25
N ALA A 238 6.25 -8.44 7.25
CA ALA A 238 4.82 -8.20 7.27
C ALA A 238 4.32 -7.45 6.03
N PHE A 239 5.03 -6.42 5.57
CA PHE A 239 4.56 -5.54 4.48
C PHE A 239 5.22 -5.80 3.12
N SER A 240 6.31 -6.57 3.07
CA SER A 240 7.09 -6.78 1.84
C SER A 240 7.62 -8.20 1.71
N VAL A 241 6.71 -9.16 1.56
CA VAL A 241 7.06 -10.56 1.34
C VAL A 241 7.59 -10.74 -0.09
N PRO A 242 8.82 -11.27 -0.28
CA PRO A 242 9.27 -11.68 -1.60
C PRO A 242 8.44 -12.87 -2.12
N SER A 243 8.10 -12.86 -3.41
CA SER A 243 7.25 -13.89 -4.02
C SER A 243 7.88 -15.29 -4.12
N ASN A 244 9.19 -15.37 -3.88
CA ASN A 244 9.98 -16.62 -3.90
C ASN A 244 10.42 -17.08 -2.50
N THR A 245 9.85 -16.54 -1.44
CA THR A 245 10.22 -16.84 -0.06
C THR A 245 9.08 -17.53 0.66
N ASN A 246 9.37 -18.69 1.27
CA ASN A 246 8.46 -19.32 2.20
C ASN A 246 8.36 -18.47 3.48
N MET A 247 7.15 -18.33 4.00
CA MET A 247 6.90 -17.54 5.19
C MET A 247 6.49 -18.41 6.36
N THR A 248 6.72 -17.90 7.57
CA THR A 248 6.31 -18.57 8.81
C THR A 248 5.63 -17.56 9.72
N ILE A 249 4.46 -17.92 10.24
CA ILE A 249 3.84 -17.22 11.36
C ILE A 249 4.23 -17.97 12.62
N LYS A 250 4.84 -17.27 13.58
CA LYS A 250 5.11 -17.77 14.92
C LYS A 250 4.04 -17.25 15.86
N TYR A 251 3.43 -18.14 16.63
CA TYR A 251 2.46 -17.72 17.63
C TYR A 251 2.58 -18.56 18.92
N TYR A 252 2.19 -17.92 20.01
CA TYR A 252 2.09 -18.53 21.33
C TYR A 252 0.62 -18.50 21.73
N HIS A 253 0.14 -19.61 22.24
CA HIS A 253 -1.21 -19.74 22.77
C HIS A 253 -1.15 -20.56 24.05
N LEU A 254 -1.64 -19.99 25.16
CA LEU A 254 -1.60 -20.62 26.50
C LEU A 254 -0.20 -21.17 26.84
N ASN A 255 0.84 -20.34 26.67
CA ASN A 255 2.27 -20.66 26.91
C ASN A 255 2.89 -21.70 25.97
N SER A 256 2.15 -22.29 25.07
CA SER A 256 2.68 -23.21 24.05
C SER A 256 3.07 -22.45 22.79
N LYS A 257 4.21 -22.83 22.20
CA LYS A 257 4.75 -22.22 20.97
C LYS A 257 4.33 -23.02 19.75
N TYR A 258 3.86 -22.32 18.73
CA TYR A 258 3.45 -22.90 17.46
C TYR A 258 4.08 -22.16 16.29
N GLU A 259 4.26 -22.87 15.19
CA GLU A 259 4.72 -22.31 13.92
C GLU A 259 3.83 -22.80 12.78
N LYS A 260 3.38 -21.89 11.94
CA LYS A 260 2.67 -22.19 10.70
C LYS A 260 3.49 -21.75 9.51
N LYS A 261 3.94 -22.72 8.72
CA LYS A 261 4.73 -22.49 7.50
C LYS A 261 3.80 -22.31 6.29
N PHE A 262 4.19 -21.44 5.37
CA PHE A 262 3.47 -21.16 4.13
C PHE A 262 4.44 -21.30 2.96
N VAL A 263 3.95 -21.88 1.88
CA VAL A 263 4.64 -21.88 0.59
C VAL A 263 4.72 -20.46 0.01
N THR A 264 5.55 -20.31 -0.99
CA THR A 264 5.70 -19.03 -1.70
C THR A 264 4.36 -18.54 -2.23
N ASP A 265 4.08 -17.24 -2.04
CA ASP A 265 2.87 -16.59 -2.55
C ASP A 265 3.19 -15.22 -3.13
N ASN A 266 2.40 -14.78 -4.09
CA ASN A 266 2.60 -13.52 -4.77
C ASN A 266 1.44 -12.55 -4.50
N SER A 267 1.64 -11.67 -3.52
CA SER A 267 0.65 -10.66 -3.11
C SER A 267 0.25 -9.72 -4.25
N PHE A 268 1.18 -9.38 -5.16
CA PHE A 268 0.90 -8.52 -6.32
C PHE A 268 -0.06 -9.22 -7.28
N LYS A 269 0.21 -10.50 -7.60
CA LYS A 269 -0.70 -11.33 -8.39
C LYS A 269 -2.09 -11.35 -7.76
N ASN A 270 -2.16 -11.72 -6.48
CA ASN A 270 -3.44 -11.90 -5.77
C ASN A 270 -4.25 -10.60 -5.76
N PHE A 271 -3.61 -9.46 -5.51
CA PHE A 271 -4.24 -8.14 -5.56
C PHE A 271 -4.80 -7.83 -6.97
N TYR A 272 -3.99 -7.98 -8.02
CA TYR A 272 -4.44 -7.67 -9.38
C TYR A 272 -5.60 -8.54 -9.81
N PHE A 273 -5.55 -9.84 -9.53
CA PHE A 273 -6.67 -10.74 -9.88
C PHE A 273 -7.93 -10.38 -9.10
N GLU A 274 -7.82 -9.96 -7.84
CA GLU A 274 -8.98 -9.50 -7.08
C GLU A 274 -9.57 -8.21 -7.66
N VAL A 275 -8.73 -7.25 -8.07
CA VAL A 275 -9.19 -6.03 -8.76
C VAL A 275 -9.89 -6.38 -10.07
N LEU A 276 -9.30 -7.24 -10.90
CA LEU A 276 -9.90 -7.68 -12.17
C LEU A 276 -11.25 -8.38 -11.96
N LYS A 277 -11.34 -9.24 -10.93
CA LYS A 277 -12.57 -9.93 -10.54
C LYS A 277 -13.65 -8.94 -10.10
N ASN A 278 -13.29 -7.94 -9.28
CA ASN A 278 -14.22 -6.93 -8.81
C ASN A 278 -14.77 -6.06 -9.97
N ILE A 279 -13.92 -5.70 -10.93
CA ILE A 279 -14.36 -4.98 -12.14
C ILE A 279 -15.31 -5.85 -12.96
N LYS A 280 -14.96 -7.11 -13.22
CA LYS A 280 -15.79 -8.05 -14.00
C LYS A 280 -17.15 -8.28 -13.35
N ASN A 281 -17.21 -8.33 -12.03
CA ASN A 281 -18.44 -8.55 -11.26
C ASN A 281 -19.17 -7.24 -10.92
N ASN A 282 -18.79 -6.11 -11.50
CA ASN A 282 -19.35 -4.77 -11.27
C ASN A 282 -19.32 -4.31 -9.79
N LYS A 283 -18.38 -4.85 -9.00
CA LYS A 283 -18.17 -4.45 -7.59
C LYS A 283 -17.22 -3.25 -7.51
N LEU A 284 -17.67 -2.09 -7.99
CA LEU A 284 -16.80 -0.93 -8.24
C LEU A 284 -16.47 -0.11 -6.98
N ASN A 285 -17.25 -0.25 -5.91
CA ASN A 285 -17.14 0.57 -4.71
C ASN A 285 -16.40 -0.10 -3.54
N VAL A 286 -15.92 -1.33 -3.73
CA VAL A 286 -15.36 -2.17 -2.64
C VAL A 286 -14.16 -1.56 -1.91
N TYR A 287 -13.41 -0.67 -2.56
CA TYR A 287 -12.23 -0.03 -1.97
C TYR A 287 -12.49 1.36 -1.40
N HIS A 288 -13.68 1.95 -1.60
CA HIS A 288 -13.94 3.34 -1.21
C HIS A 288 -13.82 3.55 0.30
N THR A 289 -14.39 2.64 1.09
CA THR A 289 -14.32 2.71 2.56
C THR A 289 -12.89 2.58 3.07
N SER A 290 -12.09 1.66 2.53
CA SER A 290 -10.70 1.50 2.92
C SER A 290 -9.85 2.73 2.56
N ILE A 291 -9.99 3.26 1.35
CA ILE A 291 -9.29 4.47 0.91
C ILE A 291 -9.63 5.66 1.84
N LEU A 292 -10.92 5.84 2.17
CA LEU A 292 -11.35 6.94 3.02
C LEU A 292 -10.82 6.80 4.46
N LYS A 293 -10.98 5.61 5.07
CA LYS A 293 -10.52 5.35 6.44
C LYS A 293 -8.99 5.48 6.55
N ASP A 294 -8.24 4.94 5.60
CA ASP A 294 -6.78 5.02 5.60
C ASP A 294 -6.31 6.48 5.39
N ALA A 295 -7.02 7.28 4.57
CA ALA A 295 -6.76 8.71 4.42
C ALA A 295 -7.11 9.51 5.69
N GLN A 296 -8.21 9.20 6.38
CA GLN A 296 -8.59 9.81 7.67
C GLN A 296 -7.57 9.51 8.75
N PHE A 297 -7.11 8.27 8.84
CA PHE A 297 -6.09 7.85 9.79
C PHE A 297 -4.79 8.63 9.59
N LYS A 298 -4.31 8.76 8.34
CA LYS A 298 -3.13 9.55 8.00
C LYS A 298 -3.30 11.03 8.35
N ASP A 299 -4.44 11.62 7.99
CA ASP A 299 -4.75 13.04 8.25
C ASP A 299 -4.71 13.36 9.76
N LYS A 300 -5.25 12.46 10.59
CA LYS A 300 -5.20 12.59 12.04
C LYS A 300 -3.77 12.66 12.60
N ILE A 301 -2.85 11.85 12.07
CA ILE A 301 -1.45 11.83 12.50
C ILE A 301 -0.72 13.08 12.04
N LEU A 302 -0.98 13.53 10.79
CA LEU A 302 -0.29 14.69 10.23
C LEU A 302 -0.72 16.00 10.88
N LYS A 303 -2.00 16.14 11.29
CA LYS A 303 -2.56 17.35 11.88
C LYS A 303 -2.37 17.48 13.38
N ASN A 304 -2.24 16.37 14.11
CA ASN A 304 -1.98 16.45 15.55
C ASN A 304 -0.60 17.03 15.78
N ASN A 305 -0.53 18.36 15.94
CA ASN A 305 0.59 19.03 16.55
C ASN A 305 0.44 18.87 18.06
N LEU A 306 1.29 18.07 18.68
CA LEU A 306 1.59 18.15 20.11
C LEU A 306 2.83 19.00 20.28
#